data_a89d9cd45bc89cf17ff63dccfc1a2f99
#
_entry.id   a89d9cd45bc89cf17ff63dccfc1a2f99
#
_cell.length_a   1.000
_cell.length_b   1.000
_cell.length_c   1.000
_cell.angle_alpha   90.00
_cell.angle_beta   90.00
_cell.angle_gamma   90.00
#
_symmetry.space_group_name_H-M   'P 1'
#
loop_
_entity.id
_entity.type
_entity.pdbx_description
1 polymer ?
#
loop_
_entity_poly.entity_id
_entity_poly.type
_entity_poly.pdbx_seq_one_letter_code
_entity_poly.pdbx_strand_id
1 'polypeptide(L)'
;MYTATHADGIPYKTAANKQSSAVDIGTAPNVYGAGFGPKTNIWADEDLNTIAFVHRSDYSSNGDNSSGSLRFDYSTNGGATWTANAGPVWNPTTSGYAYPGAARYPRIGILNETGNTNPLNASIAVWAPTLVGTNGGAWGGALMGTHKMDNTTTNVSVDTTGGHLTLDNSYVDGGNFWGLSFHQPDYDVEEYTDTVLVWKGTMDWTIDSMTYTEYRAYMPVTNEVANGKIVGDANIFFAANATTGYISLEGYDSTLAPAKVIHPYLIKTTNGGSSWGSIMGPNLDELVDNGSGDSLVTIFDQITGGTWSIGHLTSSTRGHDLAVDANGNPHMFV
;
A
#
# COMPACT_ATOMS: atom_id res chain seq x y z
N MET A 1 34.10 13.56 -25.53
CA MET A 1 33.06 12.87 -24.75
C MET A 1 33.27 13.27 -23.29
N TYR A 2 32.40 14.07 -22.69
CA TYR A 2 32.51 14.44 -21.27
C TYR A 2 32.02 13.26 -20.45
N THR A 3 32.88 12.66 -19.68
CA THR A 3 32.50 11.69 -18.63
C THR A 3 32.14 12.50 -17.37
N ALA A 4 30.86 12.53 -17.01
CA ALA A 4 30.45 13.10 -15.73
C ALA A 4 31.04 12.23 -14.61
N THR A 5 31.63 12.85 -13.61
CA THR A 5 32.14 12.21 -12.40
C THR A 5 31.39 12.80 -11.20
N HIS A 6 31.19 11.98 -10.14
CA HIS A 6 30.79 12.50 -8.86
C HIS A 6 31.77 13.55 -8.33
N ALA A 7 31.32 14.44 -7.41
CA ALA A 7 32.18 15.42 -6.78
C ALA A 7 33.38 14.80 -6.02
N ASP A 8 33.29 13.54 -5.66
CA ASP A 8 34.34 12.72 -5.07
C ASP A 8 35.28 12.05 -6.09
N GLY A 9 35.10 12.34 -7.38
CA GLY A 9 35.92 11.78 -8.45
C GLY A 9 35.58 10.34 -8.86
N ILE A 10 34.52 9.76 -8.33
CA ILE A 10 34.08 8.40 -8.71
C ILE A 10 33.36 8.50 -10.09
N PRO A 11 33.82 7.75 -11.09
CA PRO A 11 33.12 7.76 -12.39
C PRO A 11 31.73 7.17 -12.23
N TYR A 12 30.73 7.84 -12.81
CA TYR A 12 29.41 7.22 -12.95
C TYR A 12 29.55 5.87 -13.65
N LYS A 13 29.04 4.80 -13.05
CA LYS A 13 28.84 3.56 -13.78
C LYS A 13 27.97 3.91 -15.00
N THR A 14 28.56 3.91 -16.18
CA THR A 14 27.76 3.87 -17.42
C THR A 14 26.88 2.64 -17.30
N ALA A 15 25.57 2.84 -17.16
CA ALA A 15 24.64 1.74 -17.26
C ALA A 15 24.94 1.02 -18.57
N ALA A 16 25.38 -0.23 -18.51
CA ALA A 16 25.35 -1.07 -19.68
C ALA A 16 23.94 -0.93 -20.26
N ASN A 17 23.80 -0.77 -21.57
CA ASN A 17 22.50 -0.72 -22.23
C ASN A 17 21.72 -1.98 -21.83
N LYS A 18 21.03 -1.92 -20.68
CA LYS A 18 20.08 -2.95 -20.29
C LYS A 18 18.88 -2.73 -21.20
N GLN A 19 18.78 -3.53 -22.22
CA GLN A 19 17.59 -3.62 -23.03
C GLN A 19 16.49 -4.16 -22.10
N SER A 20 15.53 -3.33 -21.72
CA SER A 20 14.36 -3.78 -21.00
C SER A 20 13.47 -4.54 -21.98
N SER A 21 13.06 -5.74 -21.61
CA SER A 21 12.02 -6.48 -22.32
C SER A 21 10.74 -6.44 -21.49
N ALA A 22 9.61 -6.19 -22.13
CA ALA A 22 8.30 -6.35 -21.50
C ALA A 22 7.91 -7.84 -21.53
N VAL A 23 7.28 -8.29 -20.45
CA VAL A 23 6.69 -9.63 -20.34
C VAL A 23 5.21 -9.46 -20.06
N ASP A 24 4.37 -10.09 -20.86
CA ASP A 24 2.93 -10.14 -20.59
C ASP A 24 2.68 -11.12 -19.44
N ILE A 25 2.03 -10.64 -18.38
CA ILE A 25 1.80 -11.43 -17.16
C ILE A 25 0.35 -11.88 -17.00
N GLY A 26 -0.62 -11.10 -17.48
CA GLY A 26 -2.03 -11.45 -17.41
C GLY A 26 -2.92 -10.40 -18.08
N THR A 27 -4.23 -10.48 -17.83
CA THR A 27 -5.22 -9.59 -18.44
C THR A 27 -6.13 -8.95 -17.40
N ALA A 28 -6.37 -7.66 -17.55
CA ALA A 28 -7.30 -6.88 -16.73
C ALA A 28 -8.35 -6.19 -17.63
N PRO A 29 -9.55 -5.86 -17.11
CA PRO A 29 -10.63 -5.30 -17.92
C PRO A 29 -10.32 -3.89 -18.43
N ASN A 30 -9.43 -3.18 -17.74
CA ASN A 30 -8.96 -1.83 -18.08
C ASN A 30 -7.78 -1.45 -17.16
N VAL A 31 -7.17 -0.28 -17.41
CA VAL A 31 -6.04 0.22 -16.61
C VAL A 31 -6.35 0.34 -15.10
N TYR A 32 -7.58 0.64 -14.73
CA TYR A 32 -8.01 0.69 -13.32
C TYR A 32 -8.06 -0.69 -12.64
N GLY A 33 -8.01 -1.75 -13.43
CA GLY A 33 -7.97 -3.12 -12.92
C GLY A 33 -6.59 -3.57 -12.48
N ALA A 34 -5.53 -2.91 -12.96
CA ALA A 34 -4.16 -3.37 -12.78
C ALA A 34 -3.18 -2.27 -12.35
N GLY A 35 -3.35 -1.03 -12.77
CA GLY A 35 -2.31 -0.02 -12.66
C GLY A 35 -2.73 1.28 -11.96
N PHE A 36 -3.94 1.37 -11.45
CA PHE A 36 -4.46 2.59 -10.83
C PHE A 36 -4.88 2.33 -9.39
N GLY A 37 -4.48 3.21 -8.49
CA GLY A 37 -4.81 3.13 -7.06
C GLY A 37 -3.65 2.54 -6.26
N PRO A 38 -3.84 1.42 -5.58
CA PRO A 38 -2.94 0.94 -4.55
C PRO A 38 -1.55 0.60 -5.06
N LYS A 39 -0.56 0.81 -4.21
CA LYS A 39 0.85 0.58 -4.52
C LYS A 39 1.28 -0.88 -4.34
N THR A 40 0.59 -1.64 -3.50
CA THR A 40 0.92 -3.04 -3.18
C THR A 40 0.05 -4.04 -3.92
N ASN A 41 -0.15 -3.85 -5.20
CA ASN A 41 -0.74 -4.88 -6.06
C ASN A 41 0.27 -5.93 -6.56
N ILE A 42 1.55 -5.76 -6.20
CA ILE A 42 2.63 -6.71 -6.46
C ILE A 42 3.40 -6.98 -5.17
N TRP A 43 3.78 -8.23 -4.96
CA TRP A 43 4.61 -8.66 -3.84
C TRP A 43 5.64 -9.69 -4.30
N ALA A 44 6.83 -9.65 -3.69
CA ALA A 44 7.88 -10.61 -3.94
C ALA A 44 8.31 -11.27 -2.61
N ASP A 45 8.50 -12.57 -2.64
CA ASP A 45 9.07 -13.39 -1.57
C ASP A 45 10.41 -13.95 -2.05
N GLU A 46 11.49 -13.56 -1.39
CA GLU A 46 12.85 -13.93 -1.77
C GLU A 46 13.13 -15.40 -1.47
N ASP A 47 12.65 -15.92 -0.34
CA ASP A 47 12.89 -17.31 0.08
C ASP A 47 12.25 -18.30 -0.88
N LEU A 48 11.14 -17.93 -1.48
CA LEU A 48 10.45 -18.73 -2.51
C LEU A 48 10.87 -18.38 -3.94
N ASN A 49 11.69 -17.34 -4.15
CA ASN A 49 11.98 -16.77 -5.47
C ASN A 49 10.70 -16.50 -6.28
N THR A 50 9.67 -16.02 -5.60
CA THR A 50 8.30 -15.91 -6.12
C THR A 50 7.85 -14.45 -6.14
N ILE A 51 7.16 -14.09 -7.21
CA ILE A 51 6.51 -12.77 -7.37
C ILE A 51 5.04 -13.03 -7.66
N ALA A 52 4.15 -12.29 -7.04
CA ALA A 52 2.72 -12.33 -7.31
C ALA A 52 2.17 -10.93 -7.56
N PHE A 53 1.21 -10.82 -8.47
CA PHE A 53 0.54 -9.60 -8.86
C PHE A 53 -0.97 -9.82 -8.85
N VAL A 54 -1.72 -9.03 -8.08
CA VAL A 54 -3.18 -9.11 -8.03
C VAL A 54 -3.82 -8.05 -8.93
N HIS A 55 -4.89 -8.44 -9.61
CA HIS A 55 -5.62 -7.54 -10.48
C HIS A 55 -7.11 -7.90 -10.52
N ARG A 56 -7.91 -6.98 -11.02
CA ARG A 56 -9.31 -7.26 -11.34
C ARG A 56 -9.38 -8.16 -12.58
N SER A 57 -10.29 -9.10 -12.57
CA SER A 57 -10.46 -10.04 -13.67
C SER A 57 -10.94 -9.36 -14.94
N ASP A 58 -10.33 -9.71 -16.07
CA ASP A 58 -11.02 -9.61 -17.36
C ASP A 58 -12.08 -10.72 -17.42
N TYR A 59 -13.21 -10.44 -16.83
CA TYR A 59 -14.26 -11.43 -16.60
C TYR A 59 -14.84 -12.03 -17.89
N SER A 60 -14.79 -11.28 -18.98
CA SER A 60 -15.26 -11.76 -20.28
C SER A 60 -14.37 -12.85 -20.86
N SER A 61 -13.08 -12.80 -20.60
CA SER A 61 -12.09 -13.78 -21.04
C SER A 61 -11.90 -14.92 -20.06
N ASN A 62 -12.09 -14.66 -18.75
CA ASN A 62 -11.82 -15.64 -17.69
C ASN A 62 -13.06 -16.40 -17.20
N GLY A 63 -14.27 -16.05 -17.68
CA GLY A 63 -15.51 -16.70 -17.25
C GLY A 63 -15.96 -16.36 -15.84
N ASP A 64 -15.45 -15.26 -15.26
CA ASP A 64 -15.85 -14.77 -13.95
C ASP A 64 -17.17 -14.00 -14.03
N ASN A 65 -17.79 -13.74 -12.86
CA ASN A 65 -19.08 -13.05 -12.83
C ASN A 65 -18.96 -11.58 -13.20
N SER A 66 -17.84 -10.93 -12.94
CA SER A 66 -17.70 -9.50 -13.14
C SER A 66 -16.27 -8.99 -13.12
N SER A 67 -16.10 -7.76 -13.56
CA SER A 67 -14.85 -7.00 -13.41
C SER A 67 -14.51 -6.68 -11.94
N GLY A 68 -15.36 -7.01 -10.99
CA GLY A 68 -15.09 -6.97 -9.56
C GLY A 68 -14.60 -8.29 -8.98
N SER A 69 -14.45 -9.32 -9.82
CA SER A 69 -13.72 -10.54 -9.47
C SER A 69 -12.23 -10.25 -9.44
N LEU A 70 -11.49 -10.98 -8.61
CA LEU A 70 -10.04 -10.84 -8.49
C LEU A 70 -9.34 -12.10 -8.95
N ARG A 71 -8.26 -11.89 -9.67
CA ARG A 71 -7.29 -12.92 -10.07
C ARG A 71 -5.87 -12.45 -9.75
N PHE A 72 -4.94 -13.35 -9.85
CA PHE A 72 -3.53 -13.02 -9.67
C PHE A 72 -2.66 -13.73 -10.73
N ASP A 73 -1.54 -13.10 -11.00
CA ASP A 73 -0.50 -13.66 -11.82
C ASP A 73 0.71 -13.93 -10.95
N TYR A 74 1.42 -15.02 -11.18
CA TYR A 74 2.59 -15.31 -10.36
C TYR A 74 3.73 -15.95 -11.15
N SER A 75 4.92 -15.72 -10.66
CA SER A 75 6.15 -16.37 -11.09
C SER A 75 6.80 -17.07 -9.92
N THR A 76 7.25 -18.29 -10.11
CA THR A 76 8.01 -19.07 -9.10
C THR A 76 9.50 -19.18 -9.44
N ASN A 77 9.98 -18.33 -10.33
CA ASN A 77 11.37 -18.32 -10.80
C ASN A 77 11.92 -16.91 -11.03
N GLY A 78 11.55 -15.99 -10.13
CA GLY A 78 12.07 -14.62 -10.13
C GLY A 78 11.61 -13.76 -11.32
N GLY A 79 10.44 -14.05 -11.89
CA GLY A 79 9.89 -13.30 -13.02
C GLY A 79 10.27 -13.84 -14.39
N ALA A 80 11.01 -14.96 -14.49
CA ALA A 80 11.42 -15.51 -15.76
C ALA A 80 10.26 -16.12 -16.59
N THR A 81 9.30 -16.75 -15.90
CA THR A 81 8.05 -17.22 -16.48
C THR A 81 6.88 -16.94 -15.54
N TRP A 82 5.69 -16.81 -16.09
CA TRP A 82 4.49 -16.44 -15.35
C TRP A 82 3.34 -17.39 -15.59
N THR A 83 2.59 -17.67 -14.52
CA THR A 83 1.26 -18.26 -14.57
C THR A 83 0.27 -17.11 -14.53
N ALA A 84 -0.48 -16.93 -15.60
CA ALA A 84 -1.39 -15.82 -15.77
C ALA A 84 -2.81 -16.17 -15.30
N ASN A 85 -3.51 -15.19 -14.76
CA ASN A 85 -4.93 -15.26 -14.42
C ASN A 85 -5.31 -16.44 -13.50
N ALA A 86 -4.44 -16.78 -12.55
CA ALA A 86 -4.73 -17.79 -11.53
C ALA A 86 -5.90 -17.38 -10.63
N GLY A 87 -6.57 -18.33 -10.01
CA GLY A 87 -7.75 -18.09 -9.19
C GLY A 87 -9.04 -18.54 -9.86
N PRO A 88 -10.20 -17.93 -9.57
CA PRO A 88 -10.40 -16.63 -8.94
C PRO A 88 -10.13 -16.63 -7.44
N VAL A 89 -9.46 -15.56 -6.97
CA VAL A 89 -9.31 -15.28 -5.54
C VAL A 89 -10.64 -14.83 -4.94
N TRP A 90 -11.37 -14.03 -5.70
CA TRP A 90 -12.71 -13.58 -5.38
C TRP A 90 -13.57 -13.56 -6.63
N ASN A 91 -14.76 -14.16 -6.52
CA ASN A 91 -15.74 -14.13 -7.59
C ASN A 91 -17.13 -13.89 -6.96
N PRO A 92 -17.63 -12.65 -7.01
CA PRO A 92 -18.89 -12.32 -6.38
C PRO A 92 -20.06 -13.15 -6.94
N THR A 93 -21.07 -13.41 -6.11
CA THR A 93 -22.21 -14.24 -6.48
C THR A 93 -23.16 -13.57 -7.46
N THR A 94 -23.13 -12.25 -7.54
CA THR A 94 -23.96 -11.46 -8.45
C THR A 94 -23.15 -11.01 -9.65
N SER A 95 -23.70 -11.11 -10.85
CA SER A 95 -23.02 -10.69 -12.07
C SER A 95 -23.32 -9.23 -12.43
N GLY A 96 -22.36 -8.58 -13.05
CA GLY A 96 -22.49 -7.21 -13.56
C GLY A 96 -21.28 -6.34 -13.25
N TYR A 97 -21.35 -5.08 -13.71
CA TYR A 97 -20.21 -4.17 -13.59
C TYR A 97 -20.06 -3.58 -12.19
N ALA A 98 -21.17 -3.29 -11.54
CA ALA A 98 -21.20 -2.69 -10.22
C ALA A 98 -22.35 -3.28 -9.40
N TYR A 99 -22.02 -4.01 -8.34
CA TYR A 99 -22.97 -4.66 -7.47
C TYR A 99 -22.29 -5.01 -6.14
N PRO A 100 -23.04 -5.42 -5.13
CA PRO A 100 -22.48 -5.75 -3.82
C PRO A 100 -21.34 -6.77 -3.91
N GLY A 101 -20.24 -6.49 -3.24
CA GLY A 101 -19.06 -7.34 -3.20
C GLY A 101 -18.12 -7.19 -4.40
N ALA A 102 -18.39 -6.34 -5.38
CA ALA A 102 -17.45 -6.09 -6.48
C ALA A 102 -16.19 -5.39 -5.95
N ALA A 103 -15.06 -6.10 -6.00
CA ALA A 103 -13.79 -5.60 -5.51
C ALA A 103 -13.17 -4.56 -6.45
N ARG A 104 -12.41 -3.64 -5.85
CA ARG A 104 -11.66 -2.60 -6.53
C ARG A 104 -10.29 -2.45 -5.89
N TYR A 105 -9.31 -1.97 -6.65
CA TYR A 105 -7.98 -1.59 -6.15
C TYR A 105 -7.39 -2.61 -5.16
N PRO A 106 -7.20 -3.87 -5.57
CA PRO A 106 -6.76 -4.92 -4.67
C PRO A 106 -5.28 -4.75 -4.27
N ARG A 107 -4.96 -5.27 -3.10
CA ARG A 107 -3.61 -5.41 -2.57
C ARG A 107 -3.30 -6.86 -2.35
N ILE A 108 -2.02 -7.19 -2.39
CA ILE A 108 -1.54 -8.55 -2.23
C ILE A 108 -0.35 -8.62 -1.28
N GLY A 109 -0.21 -9.76 -0.62
CA GLY A 109 1.01 -10.20 0.04
C GLY A 109 1.18 -11.70 -0.15
N ILE A 110 2.41 -12.19 -0.18
CA ILE A 110 2.71 -13.61 -0.15
C ILE A 110 2.97 -13.99 1.31
N LEU A 111 2.20 -14.94 1.82
CA LEU A 111 2.37 -15.53 3.15
C LEU A 111 3.11 -16.84 2.98
N ASN A 112 4.27 -16.94 3.61
CA ASN A 112 5.11 -18.11 3.56
C ASN A 112 5.32 -18.68 4.99
N GLU A 113 4.95 -19.94 5.19
CA GLU A 113 5.21 -20.62 6.46
C GLU A 113 6.72 -20.81 6.66
N THR A 114 7.19 -20.59 7.88
CA THR A 114 8.60 -20.74 8.20
C THR A 114 9.13 -22.12 7.83
N GLY A 115 10.15 -22.13 6.98
CA GLY A 115 10.78 -23.35 6.49
C GLY A 115 10.14 -23.95 5.23
N ASN A 116 9.04 -23.38 4.74
CA ASN A 116 8.50 -23.80 3.45
C ASN A 116 9.36 -23.23 2.30
N THR A 117 9.72 -24.11 1.37
CA THR A 117 10.51 -23.79 0.17
C THR A 117 9.75 -24.07 -1.14
N ASN A 118 8.50 -24.52 -1.03
CA ASN A 118 7.66 -24.78 -2.20
C ASN A 118 6.67 -23.62 -2.39
N PRO A 119 6.77 -22.81 -3.47
CA PRO A 119 5.87 -21.71 -3.73
C PRO A 119 4.38 -22.08 -3.71
N LEU A 120 4.03 -23.26 -4.18
CA LEU A 120 2.63 -23.70 -4.24
C LEU A 120 2.02 -24.00 -2.87
N ASN A 121 2.84 -24.18 -1.83
CA ASN A 121 2.37 -24.30 -0.45
C ASN A 121 2.13 -22.95 0.23
N ALA A 122 2.62 -21.87 -0.37
CA ALA A 122 2.35 -20.52 0.12
C ALA A 122 0.91 -20.08 -0.19
N SER A 123 0.45 -19.07 0.52
CA SER A 123 -0.84 -18.43 0.27
C SER A 123 -0.64 -16.96 -0.09
N ILE A 124 -1.48 -16.43 -0.95
CA ILE A 124 -1.60 -14.98 -1.08
C ILE A 124 -2.62 -14.47 -0.08
N ALA A 125 -2.33 -13.35 0.57
CA ALA A 125 -3.29 -12.53 1.28
C ALA A 125 -3.78 -11.43 0.36
N VAL A 126 -5.07 -11.11 0.43
CA VAL A 126 -5.67 -10.03 -0.35
C VAL A 126 -6.48 -9.11 0.53
N TRP A 127 -6.48 -7.85 0.14
CA TRP A 127 -7.29 -6.79 0.73
C TRP A 127 -7.79 -5.87 -0.38
N ALA A 128 -9.08 -5.54 -0.37
CA ALA A 128 -9.66 -4.64 -1.36
C ALA A 128 -10.93 -3.95 -0.85
N PRO A 129 -11.17 -2.68 -1.16
CA PRO A 129 -12.48 -2.09 -0.99
C PRO A 129 -13.49 -2.75 -1.93
N THR A 130 -14.74 -2.86 -1.49
CA THR A 130 -15.82 -3.39 -2.31
C THR A 130 -16.99 -2.43 -2.41
N LEU A 131 -17.76 -2.59 -3.47
CA LEU A 131 -19.03 -1.90 -3.62
C LEU A 131 -20.12 -2.63 -2.84
N VAL A 132 -21.01 -1.89 -2.20
CA VAL A 132 -22.19 -2.45 -1.51
C VAL A 132 -23.50 -2.07 -2.17
N GLY A 133 -23.51 -1.06 -3.03
CA GLY A 133 -24.68 -0.61 -3.75
C GLY A 133 -24.98 -1.44 -5.00
N THR A 134 -26.28 -1.58 -5.31
CA THR A 134 -26.73 -2.24 -6.54
C THR A 134 -26.54 -1.39 -7.80
N ASN A 135 -26.32 -0.09 -7.65
CA ASN A 135 -26.25 0.89 -8.75
C ASN A 135 -24.85 1.46 -8.99
N GLY A 136 -23.82 0.76 -8.53
CA GLY A 136 -22.44 1.04 -8.86
C GLY A 136 -21.92 2.39 -8.39
N GLY A 137 -21.13 2.40 -7.35
CA GLY A 137 -20.44 3.58 -6.85
C GLY A 137 -20.50 3.77 -5.34
N ALA A 138 -21.40 3.12 -4.64
CA ALA A 138 -21.39 3.13 -3.19
C ALA A 138 -20.28 2.21 -2.68
N TRP A 139 -19.34 2.77 -1.97
CA TRP A 139 -18.33 2.04 -1.19
C TRP A 139 -18.91 1.61 0.14
N GLY A 140 -18.38 0.62 0.79
CA GLY A 140 -18.85 0.27 2.12
C GLY A 140 -18.53 -1.15 2.57
N GLY A 141 -17.67 -1.85 1.84
CA GLY A 141 -17.16 -3.14 2.25
C GLY A 141 -15.66 -3.24 2.12
N ALA A 142 -15.09 -4.15 2.87
CA ALA A 142 -13.70 -4.56 2.77
C ALA A 142 -13.62 -6.06 2.49
N LEU A 143 -13.05 -6.42 1.37
CA LEU A 143 -12.71 -7.80 1.05
C LEU A 143 -11.36 -8.12 1.66
N MET A 144 -11.27 -9.23 2.38
CA MET A 144 -10.04 -9.70 3.00
C MET A 144 -10.01 -11.21 3.07
N GLY A 145 -8.83 -11.79 3.02
CA GLY A 145 -8.64 -13.23 3.17
C GLY A 145 -7.42 -13.78 2.46
N THR A 146 -7.42 -15.08 2.29
CA THR A 146 -6.31 -15.84 1.71
C THR A 146 -6.78 -16.72 0.56
N HIS A 147 -5.85 -16.96 -0.36
CA HIS A 147 -6.02 -17.93 -1.43
C HIS A 147 -4.70 -18.69 -1.62
N LYS A 148 -4.75 -20.00 -1.62
CA LYS A 148 -3.56 -20.83 -1.79
C LYS A 148 -3.02 -20.75 -3.20
N MET A 149 -1.72 -20.68 -3.36
CA MET A 149 -1.10 -20.53 -4.68
C MET A 149 -1.29 -21.73 -5.60
N ASP A 150 -1.58 -22.91 -5.05
CA ASP A 150 -1.95 -24.11 -5.82
C ASP A 150 -3.44 -24.16 -6.24
N ASN A 151 -4.21 -23.10 -5.93
CA ASN A 151 -5.66 -22.98 -6.18
C ASN A 151 -6.55 -24.01 -5.47
N THR A 152 -6.10 -24.64 -4.40
CA THR A 152 -6.88 -25.65 -3.67
C THR A 152 -7.81 -25.06 -2.60
N THR A 153 -7.44 -23.93 -2.01
CA THR A 153 -8.16 -23.33 -0.88
C THR A 153 -8.34 -21.83 -1.06
N THR A 154 -9.55 -21.34 -0.79
CA THR A 154 -9.90 -19.93 -0.79
C THR A 154 -10.71 -19.60 0.46
N ASN A 155 -10.19 -18.70 1.30
CA ASN A 155 -10.83 -18.22 2.52
C ASN A 155 -10.90 -16.67 2.49
N VAL A 156 -11.76 -16.16 1.63
CA VAL A 156 -11.94 -14.73 1.38
C VAL A 156 -13.38 -14.34 1.72
N SER A 157 -13.56 -13.26 2.42
CA SER A 157 -14.87 -12.72 2.82
C SER A 157 -14.94 -11.21 2.60
N VAL A 158 -16.17 -10.69 2.58
CA VAL A 158 -16.44 -9.26 2.53
C VAL A 158 -17.07 -8.84 3.84
N ASP A 159 -16.43 -7.93 4.55
CA ASP A 159 -17.00 -7.24 5.71
C ASP A 159 -17.71 -5.97 5.24
N THR A 160 -18.97 -5.82 5.61
CA THR A 160 -19.81 -4.64 5.32
C THR A 160 -20.22 -3.89 6.59
N THR A 161 -19.72 -4.28 7.75
CA THR A 161 -20.20 -3.79 9.06
C THR A 161 -19.46 -2.55 9.56
N GLY A 162 -18.34 -2.19 8.95
CA GLY A 162 -17.51 -1.10 9.42
C GLY A 162 -17.19 -0.06 8.35
N GLY A 163 -17.02 1.18 8.77
CA GLY A 163 -16.59 2.30 7.95
C GLY A 163 -15.13 2.15 7.47
N HIS A 164 -14.88 1.30 6.49
CA HIS A 164 -13.53 1.02 6.02
C HIS A 164 -13.33 1.48 4.59
N LEU A 165 -12.48 2.47 4.40
CA LEU A 165 -11.88 2.71 3.11
C LEU A 165 -10.45 2.13 3.15
N THR A 166 -10.15 1.19 2.28
CA THR A 166 -8.79 0.65 2.19
C THR A 166 -7.85 1.68 1.61
N LEU A 167 -6.73 1.85 2.27
CA LEU A 167 -5.65 2.72 1.84
C LEU A 167 -4.64 1.98 0.95
N ASP A 168 -3.70 2.72 0.45
CA ASP A 168 -2.88 2.32 -0.68
C ASP A 168 -1.83 1.26 -0.40
N ASN A 169 -1.52 0.92 0.85
CA ASN A 169 -0.44 0.00 1.11
C ASN A 169 -0.84 -1.15 2.03
N SER A 170 -0.22 -2.28 1.77
CA SER A 170 -0.21 -3.45 2.65
C SER A 170 1.22 -3.93 2.86
N TYR A 171 1.44 -4.71 3.91
CA TYR A 171 2.74 -5.24 4.26
C TYR A 171 2.61 -6.67 4.76
N VAL A 172 3.59 -7.50 4.46
CA VAL A 172 3.68 -8.87 4.99
C VAL A 172 4.88 -8.97 5.92
N ASP A 173 4.67 -9.59 7.07
CA ASP A 173 5.68 -9.90 8.06
C ASP A 173 5.47 -11.35 8.52
N GLY A 174 6.23 -12.26 7.96
CA GLY A 174 6.11 -13.69 8.22
C GLY A 174 4.70 -14.22 7.91
N GLY A 175 3.99 -14.65 8.95
CA GLY A 175 2.59 -15.11 8.84
C GLY A 175 1.56 -14.01 9.06
N ASN A 176 1.94 -12.73 9.06
CA ASN A 176 1.02 -11.62 9.24
C ASN A 176 0.90 -10.80 7.97
N PHE A 177 -0.33 -10.38 7.69
CA PHE A 177 -0.66 -9.44 6.64
C PHE A 177 -1.24 -8.16 7.27
N TRP A 178 -0.65 -7.03 6.97
CA TRP A 178 -1.04 -5.74 7.48
C TRP A 178 -1.73 -4.92 6.41
N GLY A 179 -2.83 -4.29 6.77
CA GLY A 179 -3.54 -3.33 5.93
C GLY A 179 -3.89 -2.08 6.72
N LEU A 180 -4.05 -0.98 6.02
CA LEU A 180 -4.45 0.29 6.60
C LEU A 180 -5.76 0.75 6.01
N SER A 181 -6.60 1.41 6.81
CA SER A 181 -7.74 2.17 6.32
C SER A 181 -7.97 3.42 7.15
N PHE A 182 -8.50 4.47 6.54
CA PHE A 182 -9.04 5.61 7.27
C PHE A 182 -10.41 5.26 7.82
N HIS A 183 -10.67 5.68 9.05
CA HIS A 183 -11.96 5.47 9.64
C HIS A 183 -12.96 6.49 9.08
N GLN A 184 -13.90 6.00 8.29
CA GLN A 184 -15.02 6.75 7.74
C GLN A 184 -16.31 6.20 8.36
N PRO A 185 -16.92 6.92 9.33
CA PRO A 185 -18.10 6.41 10.05
C PRO A 185 -19.33 6.27 9.16
N ASP A 186 -19.44 7.10 8.14
CA ASP A 186 -20.57 7.13 7.21
C ASP A 186 -20.01 7.22 5.77
N TYR A 187 -20.35 6.24 4.94
CA TYR A 187 -19.91 6.20 3.54
C TYR A 187 -20.61 7.19 2.62
N ASP A 188 -21.78 7.65 3.00
CA ASP A 188 -22.53 8.64 2.24
C ASP A 188 -21.99 10.06 2.46
N VAL A 189 -21.16 10.23 3.49
CA VAL A 189 -20.50 11.48 3.83
C VAL A 189 -18.99 11.23 3.80
N GLU A 190 -18.28 11.92 2.93
CA GLU A 190 -16.81 11.82 2.86
C GLU A 190 -16.14 12.51 4.07
N GLU A 191 -16.52 12.09 5.27
CA GLU A 191 -15.95 12.56 6.53
C GLU A 191 -15.08 11.46 7.15
N TYR A 192 -13.84 11.78 7.40
CA TYR A 192 -12.90 10.91 8.06
C TYR A 192 -12.65 11.38 9.49
N THR A 193 -12.44 10.44 10.38
CA THR A 193 -12.04 10.74 11.75
C THR A 193 -10.52 10.82 11.86
N ASP A 194 -10.05 11.36 12.99
CA ASP A 194 -8.62 11.39 13.34
C ASP A 194 -8.03 10.00 13.63
N THR A 195 -8.53 8.97 12.95
CA THR A 195 -8.15 7.60 13.26
C THR A 195 -7.78 6.84 12.00
N VAL A 196 -6.60 6.25 12.01
CA VAL A 196 -6.20 5.21 11.07
C VAL A 196 -6.50 3.86 11.70
N LEU A 197 -7.25 3.04 11.00
CA LEU A 197 -7.48 1.64 11.35
C LEU A 197 -6.33 0.81 10.81
N VAL A 198 -5.73 0.02 11.69
CA VAL A 198 -4.63 -0.87 11.36
C VAL A 198 -5.13 -2.30 11.49
N TRP A 199 -5.21 -3.00 10.39
CA TRP A 199 -5.67 -4.37 10.33
C TRP A 199 -4.48 -5.32 10.31
N LYS A 200 -4.43 -6.23 11.27
CA LYS A 200 -3.47 -7.33 11.31
C LYS A 200 -4.21 -8.62 11.04
N GLY A 201 -3.96 -9.23 9.91
CA GLY A 201 -4.32 -10.60 9.63
C GLY A 201 -3.20 -11.53 10.10
N THR A 202 -3.52 -12.53 10.91
CA THR A 202 -2.57 -13.57 11.33
C THR A 202 -2.98 -14.90 10.73
N MET A 203 -2.06 -15.56 10.03
CA MET A 203 -2.31 -16.80 9.32
C MET A 203 -2.42 -17.99 10.27
N ASP A 204 -3.47 -18.77 10.12
CA ASP A 204 -3.58 -20.13 10.65
C ASP A 204 -3.26 -21.12 9.52
N TRP A 205 -2.07 -21.67 9.55
CA TRP A 205 -1.58 -22.59 8.52
C TRP A 205 -2.29 -23.94 8.51
N THR A 206 -3.05 -24.25 9.56
CA THR A 206 -3.77 -25.54 9.64
C THR A 206 -5.04 -25.56 8.79
N ILE A 207 -5.61 -24.40 8.53
CA ILE A 207 -6.85 -24.20 7.77
C ILE A 207 -6.71 -23.24 6.60
N ASP A 208 -5.48 -22.77 6.33
CA ASP A 208 -5.16 -21.78 5.28
C ASP A 208 -6.03 -20.50 5.36
N SER A 209 -6.30 -20.01 6.57
CA SER A 209 -7.18 -18.86 6.82
C SER A 209 -6.55 -17.85 7.73
N MET A 210 -7.00 -16.58 7.65
CA MET A 210 -6.53 -15.51 8.50
C MET A 210 -7.57 -15.12 9.54
N THR A 211 -7.08 -14.84 10.75
CA THR A 211 -7.84 -14.14 11.79
C THR A 211 -7.40 -12.69 11.80
N TYR A 212 -8.35 -11.76 11.78
CA TYR A 212 -8.07 -10.32 11.74
C TYR A 212 -8.28 -9.67 13.10
N THR A 213 -7.37 -8.77 13.44
CA THR A 213 -7.45 -7.89 14.61
C THR A 213 -7.33 -6.45 14.14
N GLU A 214 -8.28 -5.59 14.58
CA GLU A 214 -8.23 -4.16 14.35
C GLU A 214 -7.49 -3.48 15.49
N TYR A 215 -6.57 -2.61 15.17
CA TYR A 215 -5.95 -1.63 16.04
C TYR A 215 -6.28 -0.22 15.55
N ARG A 216 -6.21 0.75 16.44
CA ARG A 216 -6.48 2.15 16.11
C ARG A 216 -5.28 3.00 16.42
N ALA A 217 -4.87 3.79 15.45
CA ALA A 217 -3.83 4.79 15.60
C ALA A 217 -4.47 6.18 15.53
N TYR A 218 -4.28 6.99 16.57
CA TYR A 218 -4.78 8.35 16.58
C TYR A 218 -3.85 9.26 15.77
N MET A 219 -4.42 9.91 14.76
CA MET A 219 -3.69 10.78 13.82
C MET A 219 -4.50 12.05 13.55
N PRO A 220 -4.33 13.09 14.38
CA PRO A 220 -5.15 14.31 14.32
C PRO A 220 -5.06 15.08 13.01
N VAL A 221 -4.04 14.81 12.21
CA VAL A 221 -3.86 15.42 10.89
C VAL A 221 -4.87 14.95 9.85
N THR A 222 -5.57 13.86 10.09
CA THR A 222 -6.57 13.36 9.16
C THR A 222 -7.90 14.13 9.25
N ASN A 223 -8.22 14.73 10.38
CA ASN A 223 -9.46 15.50 10.58
C ASN A 223 -9.48 16.84 9.83
N GLU A 224 -8.34 17.48 9.62
CA GLU A 224 -8.28 18.74 8.88
C GLU A 224 -8.52 18.56 7.38
N VAL A 225 -8.53 17.35 6.92
CA VAL A 225 -9.01 16.97 5.60
C VAL A 225 -10.55 17.05 5.50
N ALA A 226 -11.23 17.42 6.57
CA ALA A 226 -12.68 17.56 6.78
C ALA A 226 -13.43 18.50 5.82
N ASN A 227 -13.00 18.59 4.60
CA ASN A 227 -13.73 19.14 3.50
C ASN A 227 -13.64 18.22 2.27
N GLY A 228 -13.66 16.90 2.47
CA GLY A 228 -13.70 15.89 1.43
C GLY A 228 -12.35 15.64 0.76
N LYS A 229 -11.24 15.81 1.47
CA LYS A 229 -9.91 15.65 0.88
C LYS A 229 -9.02 14.84 1.81
N ILE A 230 -9.06 13.53 1.68
CA ILE A 230 -7.92 12.74 2.14
C ILE A 230 -6.71 13.20 1.36
N VAL A 231 -5.69 13.50 2.08
CA VAL A 231 -4.43 13.81 1.49
C VAL A 231 -3.56 12.57 1.58
N GLY A 232 -3.35 11.99 0.44
CA GLY A 232 -2.28 11.07 0.24
C GLY A 232 -2.53 9.65 0.71
N ASP A 233 -1.50 8.93 0.55
CA ASP A 233 -1.32 7.52 0.82
C ASP A 233 -0.91 7.32 2.27
N ALA A 234 -1.22 6.18 2.85
CA ALA A 234 -0.57 5.72 4.05
C ALA A 234 0.24 4.46 3.75
N ASN A 235 1.40 4.34 4.38
CA ASN A 235 2.23 3.16 4.26
C ASN A 235 2.47 2.56 5.65
N ILE A 236 2.66 1.25 5.70
CA ILE A 236 3.06 0.54 6.91
C ILE A 236 4.27 -0.33 6.58
N PHE A 237 5.26 -0.30 7.46
CA PHE A 237 6.46 -1.10 7.30
C PHE A 237 7.06 -1.46 8.66
N PHE A 238 7.57 -2.69 8.79
CA PHE A 238 8.24 -3.17 9.98
C PHE A 238 9.73 -3.41 9.72
N ALA A 239 10.55 -3.18 10.75
CA ALA A 239 11.92 -3.62 10.76
C ALA A 239 11.99 -5.16 10.80
N ALA A 240 13.14 -5.72 10.45
CA ALA A 240 13.36 -7.17 10.42
C ALA A 240 13.09 -7.89 11.76
N ASN A 241 13.05 -7.14 12.89
CA ASN A 241 12.70 -7.69 14.20
C ASN A 241 11.19 -7.86 14.42
N ALA A 242 10.35 -7.44 13.48
CA ALA A 242 8.90 -7.46 13.52
C ALA A 242 8.24 -6.78 14.74
N THR A 243 9.02 -6.16 15.62
CA THR A 243 8.51 -5.45 16.82
C THR A 243 8.49 -3.94 16.61
N THR A 244 9.46 -3.41 15.89
CA THR A 244 9.54 -1.99 15.53
C THR A 244 8.93 -1.79 14.15
N GLY A 245 7.93 -0.92 14.07
CA GLY A 245 7.28 -0.59 12.82
C GLY A 245 6.84 0.86 12.79
N TYR A 246 6.47 1.32 11.61
CA TYR A 246 6.00 2.67 11.39
C TYR A 246 4.80 2.66 10.46
N ILE A 247 3.90 3.61 10.69
CA ILE A 247 2.92 4.07 9.72
C ILE A 247 3.37 5.45 9.28
N SER A 248 3.43 5.68 7.98
CA SER A 248 3.64 6.99 7.40
C SER A 248 2.39 7.46 6.68
N LEU A 249 2.12 8.74 6.73
CA LEU A 249 1.07 9.37 5.95
C LEU A 249 1.44 10.82 5.64
N GLU A 250 0.75 11.39 4.70
CA GLU A 250 0.77 12.82 4.40
C GLU A 250 -0.50 13.45 4.94
N GLY A 251 -0.39 14.61 5.57
CA GLY A 251 -1.53 15.28 6.16
C GLY A 251 -1.30 16.75 6.44
N TYR A 252 -2.34 17.40 6.92
CA TYR A 252 -2.26 18.78 7.40
C TYR A 252 -2.12 18.81 8.90
N ASP A 253 -1.27 19.69 9.40
CA ASP A 253 -1.24 20.06 10.80
C ASP A 253 -1.43 21.57 10.91
N SER A 254 -2.59 21.99 11.35
CA SER A 254 -2.93 23.41 11.55
C SER A 254 -2.08 24.08 12.62
N THR A 255 -1.45 23.29 13.50
CA THR A 255 -0.60 23.84 14.56
C THR A 255 0.81 24.15 14.09
N LEU A 256 1.26 23.55 12.99
CA LEU A 256 2.61 23.68 12.47
C LEU A 256 2.75 24.69 11.32
N ALA A 257 1.65 25.07 10.67
CA ALA A 257 1.73 25.97 9.54
C ALA A 257 0.56 26.94 9.47
N PRO A 258 0.82 28.25 9.19
CA PRO A 258 -0.24 29.23 8.98
C PRO A 258 -1.00 29.03 7.66
N ALA A 259 -0.52 28.19 6.79
CA ALA A 259 -1.17 27.80 5.54
C ALA A 259 -1.34 26.28 5.54
N LYS A 260 -2.43 25.78 5.01
CA LYS A 260 -2.75 24.35 4.83
C LYS A 260 -1.67 23.65 3.99
N VAL A 261 -0.58 23.28 4.64
CA VAL A 261 0.56 22.64 4.01
C VAL A 261 0.55 21.17 4.37
N ILE A 262 0.71 20.33 3.38
CA ILE A 262 0.79 18.89 3.55
C ILE A 262 2.21 18.54 4.01
N HIS A 263 2.31 17.80 5.10
CA HIS A 263 3.55 17.30 5.65
C HIS A 263 3.55 15.77 5.74
N PRO A 264 4.71 15.14 5.63
CA PRO A 264 4.85 13.74 5.97
C PRO A 264 4.85 13.54 7.49
N TYR A 265 4.13 12.54 7.95
CA TYR A 265 4.03 12.16 9.36
C TYR A 265 4.33 10.69 9.55
N LEU A 266 4.81 10.35 10.73
CA LEU A 266 5.10 9.00 11.16
C LEU A 266 4.41 8.70 12.49
N ILE A 267 3.96 7.47 12.67
CA ILE A 267 3.65 6.90 13.98
C ILE A 267 4.48 5.64 14.14
N LYS A 268 5.04 5.45 15.34
CA LYS A 268 5.90 4.31 15.66
C LYS A 268 5.17 3.30 16.54
N THR A 269 5.38 2.03 16.27
CA THR A 269 5.15 0.93 17.21
C THR A 269 6.49 0.31 17.65
N THR A 270 6.53 -0.22 18.87
CA THR A 270 7.68 -0.98 19.40
C THR A 270 7.27 -2.34 19.95
N ASN A 271 6.02 -2.74 19.70
CA ASN A 271 5.43 -3.99 20.22
C ASN A 271 4.66 -4.76 19.14
N GLY A 272 5.16 -4.72 17.90
CA GLY A 272 4.58 -5.47 16.78
C GLY A 272 3.18 -5.00 16.41
N GLY A 273 2.92 -3.70 16.49
CA GLY A 273 1.64 -3.11 16.08
C GLY A 273 0.51 -3.24 17.09
N SER A 274 0.76 -3.80 18.29
CA SER A 274 -0.27 -3.93 19.31
C SER A 274 -0.68 -2.59 19.95
N SER A 275 0.19 -1.59 19.85
CA SER A 275 -0.13 -0.18 20.14
C SER A 275 0.76 0.74 19.33
N TRP A 276 0.29 1.96 19.13
CA TRP A 276 0.94 2.98 18.33
C TRP A 276 1.19 4.23 19.17
N GLY A 277 2.37 4.82 18.99
CA GLY A 277 2.78 6.03 19.71
C GLY A 277 2.10 7.30 19.20
N SER A 278 2.62 8.43 19.65
CA SER A 278 2.18 9.73 19.15
C SER A 278 2.71 9.99 17.74
N ILE A 279 2.01 10.85 17.02
CA ILE A 279 2.42 11.34 15.72
C ILE A 279 3.75 12.10 15.82
N MET A 280 4.62 11.87 14.87
CA MET A 280 5.90 12.54 14.70
C MET A 280 5.94 13.18 13.31
N GLY A 281 6.15 14.49 13.24
CA GLY A 281 6.42 15.19 12.00
C GLY A 281 7.91 15.54 11.91
N PRO A 282 8.59 15.32 10.78
CA PRO A 282 9.89 15.93 10.57
C PRO A 282 9.71 17.45 10.51
N ASN A 283 10.52 18.18 11.26
CA ASN A 283 10.61 19.63 11.06
C ASN A 283 11.46 19.88 9.81
N LEU A 284 10.79 19.97 8.67
CA LEU A 284 11.47 20.17 7.38
C LEU A 284 12.12 21.56 7.30
N ASP A 285 11.65 22.53 8.11
CA ASP A 285 12.24 23.87 8.15
C ASP A 285 13.61 23.90 8.84
N GLU A 286 13.92 22.85 9.64
CA GLU A 286 15.22 22.70 10.30
C GLU A 286 16.20 21.81 9.52
N LEU A 287 15.82 21.29 8.36
CA LEU A 287 16.76 20.57 7.52
C LEU A 287 17.82 21.53 6.98
N VAL A 288 18.93 21.57 7.70
CA VAL A 288 20.12 22.33 7.30
C VAL A 288 20.88 21.51 6.27
N ASP A 289 21.12 22.11 5.13
CA ASP A 289 21.91 21.48 4.11
C ASP A 289 23.42 21.66 4.35
N ASN A 290 24.20 21.12 3.50
CA ASN A 290 25.62 21.28 3.13
C ASN A 290 26.60 21.98 4.09
N GLY A 291 26.22 22.38 5.30
CA GLY A 291 27.06 23.06 6.27
C GLY A 291 27.27 24.58 6.01
N SER A 292 26.52 25.16 5.09
CA SER A 292 26.51 26.64 4.89
C SER A 292 25.57 27.36 5.87
N GLY A 293 24.71 26.58 6.55
CA GLY A 293 23.70 27.13 7.46
C GLY A 293 22.39 27.52 6.78
N ASP A 294 22.26 27.23 5.49
CA ASP A 294 21.04 27.45 4.75
C ASP A 294 20.07 26.24 4.93
N SER A 295 18.81 26.53 5.18
CA SER A 295 17.76 25.47 5.13
C SER A 295 17.41 25.15 3.67
N LEU A 296 16.82 23.97 3.42
CA LEU A 296 16.31 23.63 2.09
C LEU A 296 15.28 24.64 1.59
N VAL A 297 14.48 25.23 2.49
CA VAL A 297 13.53 26.29 2.18
C VAL A 297 14.26 27.53 1.65
N THR A 298 15.33 27.95 2.30
CA THR A 298 16.13 29.12 1.87
C THR A 298 16.73 28.91 0.47
N ILE A 299 17.18 27.70 0.17
CA ILE A 299 17.72 27.38 -1.16
C ILE A 299 16.62 27.44 -2.23
N PHE A 300 15.45 26.88 -1.95
CA PHE A 300 14.31 26.94 -2.87
C PHE A 300 13.84 28.38 -3.10
N ASP A 301 13.78 29.19 -2.06
CA ASP A 301 13.46 30.64 -2.16
C ASP A 301 14.46 31.38 -3.02
N GLN A 302 15.75 31.10 -2.91
CA GLN A 302 16.79 31.68 -3.73
C GLN A 302 16.68 31.29 -5.21
N ILE A 303 16.29 30.04 -5.50
CA ILE A 303 16.17 29.56 -6.87
C ILE A 303 14.90 30.07 -7.55
N THR A 304 13.80 30.18 -6.81
CA THR A 304 12.47 30.46 -7.38
C THR A 304 12.05 31.91 -7.22
N GLY A 305 12.72 32.69 -6.34
CA GLY A 305 12.38 34.09 -6.03
C GLY A 305 11.03 34.25 -5.31
N GLY A 306 10.53 33.20 -4.68
CA GLY A 306 9.26 33.18 -3.97
C GLY A 306 9.36 32.50 -2.61
N THR A 307 8.42 32.81 -1.73
CA THR A 307 8.29 32.10 -0.45
C THR A 307 7.58 30.75 -0.66
N TRP A 308 8.35 29.69 -0.64
CA TRP A 308 7.83 28.32 -0.72
C TRP A 308 8.01 27.63 0.62
N SER A 309 6.99 26.91 1.08
CA SER A 309 7.19 25.92 2.13
C SER A 309 7.42 24.54 1.51
N ILE A 310 8.27 23.73 2.11
CA ILE A 310 8.60 22.38 1.62
C ILE A 310 7.35 21.50 1.51
N GLY A 311 6.33 21.73 2.33
CA GLY A 311 5.07 21.05 2.22
C GLY A 311 4.31 21.23 0.91
N HIS A 312 4.70 22.15 0.05
CA HIS A 312 4.16 22.26 -1.31
C HIS A 312 4.74 21.25 -2.30
N LEU A 313 5.78 20.54 -1.94
CA LEU A 313 6.38 19.51 -2.79
C LEU A 313 5.59 18.21 -2.77
N THR A 314 4.78 17.99 -1.74
CA THR A 314 3.90 16.85 -1.64
C THR A 314 2.54 17.21 -2.25
N SER A 315 2.31 16.77 -3.47
CA SER A 315 1.01 16.95 -4.12
C SER A 315 0.06 15.85 -3.65
N SER A 316 -1.15 16.23 -3.30
CA SER A 316 -2.24 15.34 -2.85
C SER A 316 -2.57 14.16 -3.79
N THR A 317 -1.88 14.03 -4.89
CA THR A 317 -2.11 12.97 -5.90
C THR A 317 -0.91 12.07 -6.10
N ARG A 318 0.15 12.24 -5.29
CA ARG A 318 1.41 11.52 -5.51
C ARG A 318 1.88 10.93 -4.21
N GLY A 319 1.83 9.64 -4.17
CA GLY A 319 2.18 8.90 -3.01
C GLY A 319 3.63 9.09 -2.56
N HIS A 320 3.84 8.85 -1.30
CA HIS A 320 5.15 8.65 -0.71
C HIS A 320 5.41 7.16 -0.51
N ASP A 321 6.62 6.82 -0.17
CA ASP A 321 7.00 5.45 0.17
C ASP A 321 7.73 5.40 1.51
N LEU A 322 7.69 4.24 2.17
CA LEU A 322 8.30 4.02 3.48
C LEU A 322 9.11 2.73 3.46
N ALA A 323 10.32 2.80 3.98
CA ALA A 323 11.12 1.64 4.32
C ALA A 323 11.65 1.78 5.75
N VAL A 324 11.95 0.67 6.40
CA VAL A 324 12.59 0.65 7.72
C VAL A 324 13.86 -0.19 7.63
N ASP A 325 14.99 0.38 8.04
CA ASP A 325 16.27 -0.32 7.98
C ASP A 325 16.42 -1.39 9.08
N ALA A 326 17.49 -2.16 9.02
CA ALA A 326 17.76 -3.20 10.00
C ALA A 326 17.99 -2.68 11.44
N ASN A 327 18.28 -1.39 11.61
CA ASN A 327 18.43 -0.74 12.91
C ASN A 327 17.09 -0.19 13.43
N GLY A 328 16.03 -0.29 12.65
CA GLY A 328 14.71 0.24 12.99
C GLY A 328 14.54 1.73 12.70
N ASN A 329 15.35 2.31 11.82
CA ASN A 329 15.18 3.71 11.39
C ASN A 329 14.25 3.79 10.18
N PRO A 330 13.26 4.71 10.18
CA PRO A 330 12.39 4.91 9.05
C PRO A 330 13.06 5.78 7.97
N HIS A 331 12.81 5.44 6.72
CA HIS A 331 13.20 6.20 5.54
C HIS A 331 11.94 6.49 4.72
N MET A 332 11.61 7.76 4.58
CA MET A 332 10.50 8.22 3.73
C MET A 332 11.04 8.79 2.43
N PHE A 333 10.36 8.46 1.35
CA PHE A 333 10.60 9.01 0.00
C PHE A 333 9.34 9.75 -0.42
N VAL A 334 9.42 11.07 -0.55
CA VAL A 334 8.32 11.97 -0.93
C VAL A 334 8.62 12.69 -2.23
#